data_38c27298d9996f6e00ad86ca57500eee
#
_entry.id   38c27298d9996f6e00ad86ca57500eee
#
_cell.length_a   1.000
_cell.length_b   1.000
_cell.length_c   1.000
_cell.angle_alpha   90.00
_cell.angle_beta   90.00
_cell.angle_gamma   90.00
#
_symmetry.space_group_name_H-M   'P 1'
#
loop_
_entity.id
_entity.type
_entity.pdbx_description
1 polymer ?
#
loop_
_entity_poly.entity_id
_entity_poly.type
_entity_poly.pdbx_seq_one_letter_code
_entity_poly.pdbx_strand_id
1 'polypeptide(L)'
;MLNQDNIVPLYEQLMNILEHDIRTGKYSPGDRIMTESELSKKYGISLITVRKAISLLTEKGLLIKKQGKGTFVAKPKYSRNIRRLSSFTQMCEQMGVVPGGRMLDNRLIAADEKTAKKLGVAPGSDIIYIHRLRYANNEPVIIERNYFPPKYAELLQRRFDNESLFAYLKEHMGVICKEAEKLIELCHVTGEEAKMLDVKRGDYMMFVKSTAYDQNREPIYVGVQIINGERFSLNVYEKVED
;
A
#
# COMPACT_ATOMS: atom_id res chain seq x y z
N MET A 1 -17.58 27.84 -19.08
CA MET A 1 -18.57 27.08 -19.87
C MET A 1 -17.85 26.39 -21.01
N LEU A 2 -18.35 25.24 -21.49
CA LEU A 2 -17.78 24.58 -22.66
C LEU A 2 -18.19 25.38 -23.93
N ASN A 3 -17.27 25.49 -24.86
CA ASN A 3 -17.51 26.20 -26.15
C ASN A 3 -17.58 25.16 -27.26
N GLN A 4 -18.76 25.07 -27.95
CA GLN A 4 -18.99 24.13 -29.05
C GLN A 4 -18.29 24.55 -30.35
N ASP A 5 -18.00 25.85 -30.50
CA ASP A 5 -17.33 26.42 -31.69
C ASP A 5 -15.80 26.40 -31.57
N ASN A 6 -15.25 25.86 -30.45
CA ASN A 6 -13.82 25.78 -30.24
C ASN A 6 -13.23 24.59 -31.02
N ILE A 7 -12.00 24.76 -31.53
CA ILE A 7 -11.22 23.69 -32.18
C ILE A 7 -10.96 22.50 -31.20
N VAL A 8 -10.90 22.79 -29.88
CA VAL A 8 -10.67 21.77 -28.86
C VAL A 8 -11.95 20.95 -28.61
N PRO A 9 -11.92 19.63 -28.76
CA PRO A 9 -13.08 18.77 -28.56
C PRO A 9 -13.72 18.92 -27.17
N LEU A 10 -15.05 18.81 -27.06
CA LEU A 10 -15.79 19.00 -25.81
C LEU A 10 -15.35 18.08 -24.67
N TYR A 11 -14.95 16.84 -24.96
CA TYR A 11 -14.44 15.92 -23.96
C TYR A 11 -13.10 16.41 -23.36
N GLU A 12 -12.27 17.03 -24.18
CA GLU A 12 -10.97 17.55 -23.74
C GLU A 12 -11.14 18.83 -22.92
N GLN A 13 -12.09 19.71 -23.33
CA GLN A 13 -12.46 20.87 -22.54
C GLN A 13 -12.98 20.46 -21.15
N LEU A 14 -13.87 19.45 -21.07
CA LEU A 14 -14.36 18.92 -19.80
C LEU A 14 -13.24 18.30 -18.97
N MET A 15 -12.35 17.53 -19.61
CA MET A 15 -11.18 16.94 -18.97
C MET A 15 -10.31 18.03 -18.33
N ASN A 16 -10.00 19.10 -19.05
CA ASN A 16 -9.18 20.21 -18.55
C ASN A 16 -9.86 20.96 -17.39
N ILE A 17 -11.17 21.13 -17.41
CA ILE A 17 -11.94 21.74 -16.31
C ILE A 17 -11.84 20.87 -15.06
N LEU A 18 -12.10 19.57 -15.17
CA LEU A 18 -12.03 18.64 -14.03
C LEU A 18 -10.60 18.51 -13.49
N GLU A 19 -9.60 18.46 -14.37
CA GLU A 19 -8.18 18.44 -13.97
C GLU A 19 -7.80 19.72 -13.21
N HIS A 20 -8.25 20.89 -13.69
CA HIS A 20 -8.07 22.17 -12.99
C HIS A 20 -8.77 22.18 -11.63
N ASP A 21 -10.05 21.74 -11.56
CA ASP A 21 -10.82 21.66 -10.31
C ASP A 21 -10.14 20.76 -9.27
N ILE A 22 -9.49 19.66 -9.71
CA ILE A 22 -8.70 18.77 -8.84
C ILE A 22 -7.41 19.47 -8.38
N ARG A 23 -6.67 20.10 -9.30
CA ARG A 23 -5.39 20.76 -8.97
C ARG A 23 -5.55 21.97 -8.05
N THR A 24 -6.66 22.69 -8.17
CA THR A 24 -6.96 23.86 -7.33
C THR A 24 -7.61 23.51 -6.00
N GLY A 25 -7.85 22.22 -5.74
CA GLY A 25 -8.41 21.74 -4.48
C GLY A 25 -9.93 21.89 -4.35
N LYS A 26 -10.64 22.22 -5.42
CA LYS A 26 -12.11 22.23 -5.43
C LYS A 26 -12.66 20.80 -5.22
N TYR A 27 -11.95 19.80 -5.71
CA TYR A 27 -12.10 18.41 -5.33
C TYR A 27 -10.82 17.93 -4.63
N SER A 28 -10.95 17.52 -3.39
CA SER A 28 -9.85 16.95 -2.63
C SER A 28 -9.60 15.47 -2.99
N PRO A 29 -8.38 14.94 -2.78
CA PRO A 29 -8.12 13.50 -2.96
C PRO A 29 -9.09 12.64 -2.15
N GLY A 30 -9.81 11.75 -2.83
CA GLY A 30 -10.84 10.89 -2.25
C GLY A 30 -12.25 11.43 -2.36
N ASP A 31 -12.45 12.68 -2.78
CA ASP A 31 -13.79 13.23 -3.00
C ASP A 31 -14.49 12.55 -4.18
N ARG A 32 -15.80 12.37 -4.04
CA ARG A 32 -16.65 11.92 -5.13
C ARG A 32 -16.93 13.11 -6.06
N ILE A 33 -16.62 12.93 -7.34
CA ILE A 33 -17.01 13.92 -8.33
C ILE A 33 -18.49 13.74 -8.73
N MET A 34 -19.05 14.72 -9.42
CA MET A 34 -20.39 14.62 -10.00
C MET A 34 -20.51 13.36 -10.87
N THR A 35 -21.69 12.76 -10.87
CA THR A 35 -21.99 11.59 -11.72
C THR A 35 -21.94 11.96 -13.21
N GLU A 36 -21.80 10.96 -14.09
CA GLU A 36 -21.80 11.17 -15.53
C GLU A 36 -23.06 11.92 -16.01
N SER A 37 -24.23 11.61 -15.42
CA SER A 37 -25.51 12.28 -15.72
C SER A 37 -25.54 13.73 -15.24
N GLU A 38 -25.03 14.01 -14.04
CA GLU A 38 -24.95 15.38 -13.52
C GLU A 38 -24.00 16.23 -14.33
N LEU A 39 -22.83 15.69 -14.75
CA LEU A 39 -21.88 16.38 -15.62
C LEU A 39 -22.47 16.64 -17.00
N SER A 40 -23.17 15.65 -17.59
CA SER A 40 -23.86 15.79 -18.87
C SER A 40 -24.90 16.93 -18.82
N LYS A 41 -25.73 16.95 -17.78
CA LYS A 41 -26.75 18.00 -17.58
C LYS A 41 -26.12 19.37 -17.34
N LYS A 42 -25.09 19.44 -16.49
CA LYS A 42 -24.44 20.71 -16.10
C LYS A 42 -23.75 21.39 -17.31
N TYR A 43 -23.09 20.61 -18.17
CA TYR A 43 -22.30 21.13 -19.25
C TYR A 43 -23.02 21.05 -20.62
N GLY A 44 -24.23 20.49 -20.71
CA GLY A 44 -25.01 20.38 -21.93
C GLY A 44 -24.37 19.49 -23.00
N ILE A 45 -23.68 18.42 -22.62
CA ILE A 45 -22.95 17.52 -23.50
C ILE A 45 -23.42 16.06 -23.35
N SER A 46 -23.16 15.24 -24.36
CA SER A 46 -23.57 13.84 -24.37
C SER A 46 -22.88 13.02 -23.27
N LEU A 47 -23.55 11.97 -22.77
CA LEU A 47 -22.96 11.00 -21.82
C LEU A 47 -21.68 10.34 -22.37
N ILE A 48 -21.62 10.10 -23.70
CA ILE A 48 -20.44 9.52 -24.35
C ILE A 48 -19.24 10.47 -24.22
N THR A 49 -19.47 11.77 -24.44
CA THR A 49 -18.44 12.82 -24.29
C THR A 49 -17.93 12.87 -22.84
N VAL A 50 -18.84 12.84 -21.86
CA VAL A 50 -18.48 12.79 -20.43
C VAL A 50 -17.66 11.55 -20.11
N ARG A 51 -18.11 10.36 -20.54
CA ARG A 51 -17.41 9.09 -20.31
C ARG A 51 -15.99 9.11 -20.85
N LYS A 52 -15.79 9.68 -22.05
CA LYS A 52 -14.46 9.82 -22.65
C LYS A 52 -13.55 10.71 -21.80
N ALA A 53 -14.04 11.86 -21.33
CA ALA A 53 -13.28 12.75 -20.44
C ALA A 53 -12.88 12.03 -19.12
N ILE A 54 -13.84 11.35 -18.47
CA ILE A 54 -13.59 10.60 -17.23
C ILE A 54 -12.61 9.45 -17.47
N SER A 55 -12.71 8.72 -18.59
CA SER A 55 -11.77 7.64 -18.94
C SER A 55 -10.35 8.15 -19.02
N LEU A 56 -10.13 9.25 -19.75
CA LEU A 56 -8.81 9.87 -19.89
C LEU A 56 -8.23 10.36 -18.56
N LEU A 57 -9.08 10.94 -17.68
CA LEU A 57 -8.63 11.33 -16.33
C LEU A 57 -8.32 10.10 -15.46
N THR A 58 -9.01 8.99 -15.67
CA THR A 58 -8.72 7.72 -14.98
C THR A 58 -7.41 7.11 -15.49
N GLU A 59 -7.16 7.14 -16.80
CA GLU A 59 -5.89 6.70 -17.42
C GLU A 59 -4.71 7.56 -16.95
N LYS A 60 -4.93 8.88 -16.77
CA LYS A 60 -3.95 9.79 -16.13
C LYS A 60 -3.77 9.55 -14.62
N GLY A 61 -4.56 8.67 -14.01
CA GLY A 61 -4.49 8.40 -12.56
C GLY A 61 -5.04 9.53 -11.68
N LEU A 62 -5.81 10.47 -12.24
CA LEU A 62 -6.45 11.57 -11.49
C LEU A 62 -7.81 11.18 -10.91
N LEU A 63 -8.48 10.20 -11.52
CA LEU A 63 -9.77 9.68 -11.08
C LEU A 63 -9.72 8.15 -10.91
N ILE A 64 -10.57 7.64 -10.03
CA ILE A 64 -10.79 6.19 -9.82
C ILE A 64 -12.29 5.91 -9.89
N LYS A 65 -12.71 4.96 -10.72
CA LYS A 65 -14.08 4.46 -10.76
C LYS A 65 -14.27 3.36 -9.72
N LYS A 66 -15.19 3.56 -8.77
CA LYS A 66 -15.63 2.52 -7.82
C LYS A 66 -17.01 2.02 -8.23
N GLN A 67 -17.08 0.77 -8.69
CA GLN A 67 -18.33 0.18 -9.19
C GLN A 67 -19.45 0.29 -8.16
N GLY A 68 -20.61 0.80 -8.57
CA GLY A 68 -21.77 1.03 -7.70
C GLY A 68 -21.63 2.22 -6.74
N LYS A 69 -20.42 2.77 -6.54
CA LYS A 69 -20.18 3.88 -5.60
C LYS A 69 -19.96 5.24 -6.31
N GLY A 70 -19.51 5.23 -7.58
CA GLY A 70 -19.27 6.44 -8.36
C GLY A 70 -17.81 6.62 -8.79
N THR A 71 -17.47 7.85 -9.23
CA THR A 71 -16.12 8.26 -9.62
C THR A 71 -15.54 9.20 -8.56
N PHE A 72 -14.30 8.96 -8.17
CA PHE A 72 -13.63 9.66 -7.07
C PHE A 72 -12.30 10.23 -7.55
N VAL A 73 -11.85 11.33 -6.93
CA VAL A 73 -10.50 11.85 -7.13
C VAL A 73 -9.50 10.83 -6.58
N ALA A 74 -8.51 10.49 -7.38
CA ALA A 74 -7.47 9.57 -6.97
C ALA A 74 -6.65 10.16 -5.82
N LYS A 75 -6.33 9.35 -4.82
CA LYS A 75 -5.42 9.73 -3.76
C LYS A 75 -3.98 9.51 -4.26
N PRO A 76 -3.05 10.43 -3.99
CA PRO A 76 -1.65 10.23 -4.37
C PRO A 76 -1.12 8.93 -3.77
N LYS A 77 -0.34 8.20 -4.57
CA LYS A 77 0.32 6.99 -4.09
C LYS A 77 1.51 7.36 -3.21
N TYR A 78 1.66 6.62 -2.13
CA TYR A 78 2.87 6.66 -1.33
C TYR A 78 4.00 5.97 -2.08
N SER A 79 5.13 6.66 -2.23
CA SER A 79 6.29 6.15 -2.96
C SER A 79 7.29 5.50 -2.00
N ARG A 80 7.56 4.20 -2.16
CA ARG A 80 8.52 3.47 -1.33
C ARG A 80 9.77 3.13 -2.14
N ASN A 81 10.92 3.67 -1.70
CA ASN A 81 12.21 3.24 -2.23
C ASN A 81 12.59 1.89 -1.63
N ILE A 82 12.63 0.84 -2.46
CA ILE A 82 12.91 -0.54 -1.99
C ILE A 82 14.40 -0.84 -1.81
N ARG A 83 15.31 0.01 -2.29
CA ARG A 83 16.75 -0.10 -2.03
C ARG A 83 17.15 0.31 -0.61
N ARG A 84 16.30 1.09 0.07
CA ARG A 84 16.55 1.51 1.45
C ARG A 84 15.79 0.60 2.41
N LEU A 85 16.52 0.05 3.38
CA LEU A 85 15.91 -0.64 4.52
C LEU A 85 15.34 0.40 5.47
N SER A 86 14.02 0.55 5.44
CA SER A 86 13.27 1.42 6.34
C SER A 86 12.06 0.69 6.87
N SER A 87 11.73 0.94 8.12
CA SER A 87 10.45 0.48 8.68
C SER A 87 9.27 1.17 8.00
N PHE A 88 8.07 0.61 8.12
CA PHE A 88 6.85 1.27 7.65
C PHE A 88 6.67 2.64 8.29
N THR A 89 6.94 2.76 9.58
CA THR A 89 6.86 4.01 10.34
C THR A 89 7.78 5.08 9.77
N GLN A 90 9.08 4.77 9.63
CA GLN A 90 10.06 5.68 9.03
C GLN A 90 9.71 6.09 7.60
N MET A 91 9.19 5.16 6.81
CA MET A 91 8.72 5.44 5.46
C MET A 91 7.57 6.47 5.46
N CYS A 92 6.58 6.29 6.33
CA CYS A 92 5.46 7.22 6.46
C CYS A 92 5.93 8.61 6.92
N GLU A 93 6.80 8.67 7.94
CA GLU A 93 7.37 9.93 8.46
C GLU A 93 8.11 10.71 7.36
N GLN A 94 8.93 10.05 6.55
CA GLN A 94 9.63 10.67 5.43
C GLN A 94 8.70 11.26 4.36
N MET A 95 7.47 10.75 4.27
CA MET A 95 6.45 11.22 3.34
C MET A 95 5.46 12.21 3.97
N GLY A 96 5.63 12.59 5.24
CA GLY A 96 4.68 13.43 5.97
C GLY A 96 3.32 12.74 6.21
N VAL A 97 3.30 11.41 6.27
CA VAL A 97 2.12 10.56 6.46
C VAL A 97 2.10 10.03 7.88
N VAL A 98 0.96 10.08 8.55
CA VAL A 98 0.79 9.54 9.91
C VAL A 98 0.75 8.01 9.84
N PRO A 99 1.76 7.30 10.41
CA PRO A 99 1.76 5.85 10.47
C PRO A 99 0.79 5.36 11.55
N GLY A 100 0.13 4.25 11.28
CA GLY A 100 -0.71 3.55 12.25
C GLY A 100 -0.53 2.04 12.15
N GLY A 101 -1.01 1.32 13.16
CA GLY A 101 -0.99 -0.13 13.15
C GLY A 101 -1.91 -0.74 14.20
N ARG A 102 -2.48 -1.88 13.87
CA ARG A 102 -3.23 -2.73 14.79
C ARG A 102 -2.68 -4.14 14.74
N MET A 103 -2.27 -4.66 15.88
CA MET A 103 -1.88 -6.06 16.01
C MET A 103 -3.14 -6.94 16.01
N LEU A 104 -3.19 -7.88 15.09
CA LEU A 104 -4.31 -8.80 14.91
C LEU A 104 -4.05 -10.13 15.63
N ASP A 105 -2.79 -10.58 15.62
CA ASP A 105 -2.39 -11.84 16.25
C ASP A 105 -0.92 -11.78 16.68
N ASN A 106 -0.59 -12.47 17.76
CA ASN A 106 0.78 -12.66 18.26
C ASN A 106 0.84 -13.98 19.05
N ARG A 107 1.48 -15.00 18.48
CA ARG A 107 1.50 -16.34 19.05
C ARG A 107 2.65 -17.19 18.54
N LEU A 108 2.86 -18.35 19.18
CA LEU A 108 3.72 -19.41 18.64
C LEU A 108 2.97 -20.20 17.57
N ILE A 109 3.69 -20.57 16.52
CA ILE A 109 3.23 -21.51 15.50
C ILE A 109 4.38 -22.44 15.11
N ALA A 110 4.05 -23.63 14.61
CA ALA A 110 5.04 -24.52 14.02
C ALA A 110 5.55 -23.97 12.68
N ALA A 111 6.87 -23.97 12.50
CA ALA A 111 7.49 -23.51 11.26
C ALA A 111 7.27 -24.52 10.12
N ASP A 112 6.75 -24.06 8.98
CA ASP A 112 6.77 -24.84 7.75
C ASP A 112 8.21 -24.97 7.21
N GLU A 113 8.46 -25.95 6.32
CA GLU A 113 9.79 -26.23 5.78
C GLU A 113 10.47 -25.00 5.14
N LYS A 114 9.72 -24.17 4.40
CA LYS A 114 10.25 -23.00 3.72
C LYS A 114 10.63 -21.88 4.69
N THR A 115 9.77 -21.62 5.68
CA THR A 115 10.00 -20.63 6.73
C THR A 115 11.14 -21.08 7.64
N ALA A 116 11.14 -22.35 8.05
CA ALA A 116 12.19 -22.95 8.87
C ALA A 116 13.57 -22.80 8.22
N LYS A 117 13.69 -23.17 6.94
CA LYS A 117 14.94 -23.03 6.17
C LYS A 117 15.44 -21.59 6.15
N LYS A 118 14.55 -20.60 5.96
CA LYS A 118 14.93 -19.19 5.91
C LYS A 118 15.30 -18.62 7.27
N LEU A 119 14.71 -19.13 8.34
CA LEU A 119 15.00 -18.72 9.72
C LEU A 119 16.18 -19.48 10.35
N GLY A 120 16.71 -20.51 9.67
CA GLY A 120 17.77 -21.33 10.21
C GLY A 120 17.33 -22.20 11.38
N VAL A 121 16.06 -22.62 11.43
CA VAL A 121 15.51 -23.50 12.47
C VAL A 121 15.06 -24.83 11.88
N ALA A 122 14.82 -25.83 12.70
CA ALA A 122 14.29 -27.12 12.25
C ALA A 122 12.82 -26.98 11.81
N PRO A 123 12.36 -27.68 10.74
CA PRO A 123 10.93 -27.76 10.43
C PRO A 123 10.12 -28.23 11.63
N GLY A 124 8.95 -27.64 11.85
CA GLY A 124 8.10 -27.91 12.99
C GLY A 124 8.50 -27.22 14.29
N SER A 125 9.65 -26.54 14.36
CA SER A 125 10.02 -25.73 15.53
C SER A 125 9.00 -24.63 15.80
N ASP A 126 8.77 -24.32 17.06
CA ASP A 126 7.98 -23.17 17.47
C ASP A 126 8.67 -21.86 17.04
N ILE A 127 7.96 -21.04 16.27
CA ILE A 127 8.39 -19.71 15.85
C ILE A 127 7.35 -18.67 16.25
N ILE A 128 7.77 -17.42 16.43
CA ILE A 128 6.86 -16.34 16.80
C ILE A 128 6.20 -15.81 15.52
N TYR A 129 4.89 -15.78 15.53
CA TYR A 129 4.05 -15.20 14.47
C TYR A 129 3.42 -13.90 14.94
N ILE A 130 3.67 -12.81 14.21
CA ILE A 130 3.05 -11.51 14.46
C ILE A 130 2.29 -11.08 13.22
N HIS A 131 0.97 -10.84 13.37
CA HIS A 131 0.09 -10.37 12.31
C HIS A 131 -0.41 -8.97 12.61
N ARG A 132 -0.18 -8.03 11.69
CA ARG A 132 -0.57 -6.63 11.85
C ARG A 132 -1.25 -6.08 10.61
N LEU A 133 -2.19 -5.16 10.83
CA LEU A 133 -2.74 -4.29 9.81
C LEU A 133 -2.10 -2.91 9.97
N ARG A 134 -1.51 -2.38 8.89
CA ARG A 134 -0.83 -1.09 8.89
C ARG A 134 -1.70 -0.03 8.23
N TYR A 135 -1.69 1.16 8.79
CA TYR A 135 -2.47 2.31 8.35
C TYR A 135 -1.57 3.47 7.94
N ALA A 136 -1.96 4.18 6.90
CA ALA A 136 -1.38 5.46 6.47
C ALA A 136 -2.49 6.51 6.49
N ASN A 137 -2.39 7.56 7.33
CA ASN A 137 -3.46 8.54 7.55
C ASN A 137 -4.81 7.87 7.86
N ASN A 138 -4.84 6.90 8.77
CA ASN A 138 -5.99 6.09 9.17
C ASN A 138 -6.60 5.20 8.07
N GLU A 139 -5.99 5.09 6.89
CA GLU A 139 -6.43 4.15 5.85
C GLU A 139 -5.65 2.85 5.95
N PRO A 140 -6.30 1.67 5.90
CA PRO A 140 -5.61 0.39 5.90
C PRO A 140 -4.89 0.20 4.56
N VAL A 141 -3.60 -0.07 4.62
CA VAL A 141 -2.75 -0.09 3.40
C VAL A 141 -1.90 -1.33 3.25
N ILE A 142 -1.53 -1.99 4.34
CA ILE A 142 -0.68 -3.20 4.33
C ILE A 142 -1.16 -4.19 5.38
N ILE A 143 -1.31 -5.45 4.97
CA ILE A 143 -1.37 -6.59 5.87
C ILE A 143 0.06 -7.12 6.00
N GLU A 144 0.56 -7.25 7.21
CA GLU A 144 1.92 -7.65 7.51
C GLU A 144 1.93 -8.88 8.41
N ARG A 145 2.63 -9.94 7.99
CA ARG A 145 2.84 -11.18 8.75
C ARG A 145 4.33 -11.38 8.89
N ASN A 146 4.82 -11.45 10.12
CA ASN A 146 6.23 -11.63 10.43
C ASN A 146 6.42 -12.90 11.25
N TYR A 147 7.46 -13.66 10.90
CA TYR A 147 7.85 -14.91 11.51
C TYR A 147 9.25 -14.76 12.08
N PHE A 148 9.41 -14.92 13.38
CA PHE A 148 10.69 -14.77 14.07
C PHE A 148 11.16 -16.09 14.67
N PRO A 149 12.48 -16.36 14.68
CA PRO A 149 13.00 -17.54 15.36
C PRO A 149 12.82 -17.43 16.89
N PRO A 150 12.88 -18.56 17.63
CA PRO A 150 12.59 -18.64 19.08
C PRO A 150 13.39 -17.67 19.95
N LYS A 151 14.60 -17.26 19.49
CA LYS A 151 15.44 -16.31 20.22
C LYS A 151 14.78 -14.95 20.47
N TYR A 152 13.68 -14.64 19.77
CA TYR A 152 12.90 -13.41 19.93
C TYR A 152 11.61 -13.64 20.73
N ALA A 153 11.53 -14.63 21.62
CA ALA A 153 10.33 -14.99 22.39
C ALA A 153 9.75 -13.82 23.21
N GLU A 154 10.57 -12.86 23.60
CA GLU A 154 10.12 -11.63 24.28
C GLU A 154 9.04 -10.88 23.52
N LEU A 155 9.03 -10.93 22.19
CA LEU A 155 8.03 -10.31 21.35
C LEU A 155 6.59 -10.80 21.64
N LEU A 156 6.43 -12.01 22.16
CA LEU A 156 5.12 -12.58 22.53
C LEU A 156 4.41 -11.81 23.65
N GLN A 157 5.17 -11.13 24.49
CA GLN A 157 4.64 -10.45 25.68
C GLN A 157 4.20 -9.01 25.38
N ARG A 158 4.31 -8.55 24.12
CA ARG A 158 3.98 -7.16 23.72
C ARG A 158 2.90 -7.08 22.68
N ARG A 159 2.19 -5.96 22.73
CA ARG A 159 1.36 -5.50 21.62
C ARG A 159 2.10 -4.41 20.86
N PHE A 160 2.05 -4.49 19.53
CA PHE A 160 2.68 -3.53 18.62
C PHE A 160 1.62 -2.71 17.86
N ASP A 161 0.62 -2.19 18.58
CA ASP A 161 -0.35 -1.24 18.04
C ASP A 161 0.32 0.13 17.89
N ASN A 162 0.27 0.72 16.70
CA ASN A 162 0.90 2.01 16.34
C ASN A 162 2.42 2.10 16.56
N GLU A 163 3.07 1.04 17.01
CA GLU A 163 4.51 1.01 17.27
C GLU A 163 5.31 0.45 16.08
N SER A 164 6.59 0.84 15.99
CA SER A 164 7.54 0.29 15.05
C SER A 164 8.22 -0.94 15.62
N LEU A 165 7.94 -2.12 15.05
CA LEU A 165 8.62 -3.36 15.42
C LEU A 165 10.14 -3.27 15.20
N PHE A 166 10.59 -2.59 14.14
CA PHE A 166 12.01 -2.36 13.87
C PHE A 166 12.67 -1.46 14.91
N ALA A 167 11.99 -0.41 15.38
CA ALA A 167 12.49 0.45 16.44
C ALA A 167 12.64 -0.35 17.73
N TYR A 168 11.63 -1.15 18.07
CA TYR A 168 11.68 -2.01 19.24
C TYR A 168 12.85 -3.01 19.21
N LEU A 169 13.04 -3.72 18.09
CA LEU A 169 14.16 -4.65 17.93
C LEU A 169 15.51 -3.95 18.12
N LYS A 170 15.66 -2.74 17.58
CA LYS A 170 16.89 -1.96 17.72
C LYS A 170 17.11 -1.45 19.14
N GLU A 171 16.09 -0.84 19.75
CA GLU A 171 16.23 -0.09 21.01
C GLU A 171 16.24 -1.02 22.24
N HIS A 172 15.47 -2.10 22.20
CA HIS A 172 15.32 -3.00 23.36
C HIS A 172 16.12 -4.29 23.24
N MET A 173 16.31 -4.76 22.00
CA MET A 173 17.01 -6.04 21.77
C MET A 173 18.38 -5.86 21.10
N GLY A 174 18.81 -4.63 20.77
CA GLY A 174 20.08 -4.35 20.11
C GLY A 174 20.19 -4.92 18.70
N VAL A 175 19.07 -5.34 18.07
CA VAL A 175 19.05 -6.01 16.78
C VAL A 175 18.87 -4.99 15.66
N ILE A 176 19.88 -4.89 14.81
CA ILE A 176 19.89 -3.96 13.68
C ILE A 176 19.75 -4.74 12.37
N CYS A 177 18.66 -4.52 11.63
CA CYS A 177 18.52 -5.05 10.30
C CYS A 177 19.49 -4.35 9.34
N LYS A 178 20.41 -5.11 8.75
CA LYS A 178 21.46 -4.61 7.81
C LYS A 178 21.18 -4.97 6.38
N GLU A 179 20.56 -6.12 6.15
CA GLU A 179 20.31 -6.67 4.82
C GLU A 179 18.89 -7.26 4.76
N ALA A 180 18.26 -7.19 3.61
CA ALA A 180 17.02 -7.93 3.36
C ALA A 180 16.91 -8.34 1.89
N GLU A 181 16.61 -9.60 1.69
CA GLU A 181 16.15 -10.11 0.40
C GLU A 181 14.66 -9.87 0.26
N LYS A 182 14.21 -9.46 -0.93
CA LYS A 182 12.79 -9.25 -1.22
C LYS A 182 12.41 -9.88 -2.54
N LEU A 183 11.31 -10.62 -2.54
CA LEU A 183 10.61 -11.09 -3.73
C LEU A 183 9.27 -10.36 -3.81
N ILE A 184 9.00 -9.73 -4.96
CA ILE A 184 7.79 -8.95 -5.20
C ILE A 184 6.99 -9.61 -6.30
N GLU A 185 5.77 -10.00 -5.99
CA GLU A 185 4.84 -10.67 -6.89
C GLU A 185 3.48 -9.97 -6.83
N LEU A 186 2.55 -10.37 -7.67
CA LEU A 186 1.14 -9.99 -7.55
C LEU A 186 0.34 -11.13 -6.93
N CYS A 187 -0.67 -10.78 -6.14
CA CYS A 187 -1.64 -11.74 -5.62
C CYS A 187 -3.06 -11.18 -5.71
N HIS A 188 -4.04 -12.08 -5.64
CA HIS A 188 -5.43 -11.71 -5.41
C HIS A 188 -5.73 -11.78 -3.92
N VAL A 189 -6.39 -10.76 -3.37
CA VAL A 189 -6.80 -10.79 -1.97
C VAL A 189 -7.95 -11.78 -1.73
N THR A 190 -7.87 -12.48 -0.61
CA THR A 190 -8.95 -13.31 -0.08
C THR A 190 -10.11 -12.44 0.43
N GLY A 191 -11.23 -13.07 0.80
CA GLY A 191 -12.37 -12.32 1.35
C GLY A 191 -12.08 -11.61 2.67
N GLU A 192 -11.24 -12.19 3.54
CA GLU A 192 -10.83 -11.59 4.81
C GLU A 192 -9.84 -10.45 4.61
N GLU A 193 -8.84 -10.67 3.77
CA GLU A 193 -7.84 -9.64 3.44
C GLU A 193 -8.49 -8.42 2.77
N ALA A 194 -9.46 -8.66 1.88
CA ALA A 194 -10.23 -7.61 1.23
C ALA A 194 -11.00 -6.73 2.23
N LYS A 195 -11.63 -7.37 3.25
CA LYS A 195 -12.30 -6.64 4.34
C LYS A 195 -11.31 -5.82 5.16
N MET A 196 -10.13 -6.37 5.47
CA MET A 196 -9.10 -5.66 6.24
C MET A 196 -8.56 -4.44 5.49
N LEU A 197 -8.37 -4.53 4.17
CA LEU A 197 -7.82 -3.47 3.33
C LEU A 197 -8.88 -2.51 2.74
N ASP A 198 -10.17 -2.72 3.04
CA ASP A 198 -11.31 -1.98 2.44
C ASP A 198 -11.26 -1.97 0.90
N VAL A 199 -11.04 -3.15 0.31
CA VAL A 199 -10.99 -3.38 -1.13
C VAL A 199 -11.96 -4.50 -1.54
N LYS A 200 -12.08 -4.80 -2.81
CA LYS A 200 -12.92 -5.91 -3.28
C LYS A 200 -12.17 -7.23 -3.23
N ARG A 201 -12.90 -8.31 -2.92
CA ARG A 201 -12.37 -9.68 -3.06
C ARG A 201 -11.90 -9.90 -4.49
N GLY A 202 -10.68 -10.42 -4.63
CA GLY A 202 -10.07 -10.70 -5.91
C GLY A 202 -9.31 -9.51 -6.54
N ASP A 203 -9.31 -8.33 -5.92
CA ASP A 203 -8.46 -7.23 -6.38
C ASP A 203 -6.98 -7.64 -6.33
N TYR A 204 -6.20 -7.12 -7.28
CA TYR A 204 -4.75 -7.35 -7.33
C TYR A 204 -4.03 -6.48 -6.31
N MET A 205 -3.14 -7.13 -5.56
CA MET A 205 -2.26 -6.48 -4.59
C MET A 205 -0.81 -6.85 -4.86
N MET A 206 0.12 -6.03 -4.39
CA MET A 206 1.53 -6.41 -4.36
C MET A 206 1.75 -7.37 -3.19
N PHE A 207 2.38 -8.48 -3.46
CA PHE A 207 2.76 -9.51 -2.51
C PHE A 207 4.27 -9.49 -2.33
N VAL A 208 4.73 -9.09 -1.15
CA VAL A 208 6.16 -8.96 -0.87
C VAL A 208 6.56 -9.97 0.18
N LYS A 209 7.43 -10.91 -0.21
CA LYS A 209 8.14 -11.81 0.72
C LYS A 209 9.50 -11.20 1.02
N SER A 210 9.91 -11.20 2.27
CA SER A 210 11.23 -10.72 2.67
C SER A 210 11.88 -11.64 3.69
N THR A 211 13.20 -11.72 3.64
CA THR A 211 14.02 -12.28 4.72
C THR A 211 14.99 -11.20 5.14
N ALA A 212 14.97 -10.84 6.41
CA ALA A 212 15.82 -9.79 6.97
C ALA A 212 16.94 -10.41 7.81
N TYR A 213 18.11 -9.82 7.72
CA TYR A 213 19.34 -10.30 8.36
C TYR A 213 19.98 -9.17 9.18
N ASP A 214 20.65 -9.57 10.25
CA ASP A 214 21.45 -8.69 11.09
C ASP A 214 22.86 -8.45 10.49
N GLN A 215 23.74 -7.80 11.27
CA GLN A 215 25.13 -7.51 10.91
C GLN A 215 26.02 -8.74 10.73
N ASN A 216 25.60 -9.88 11.27
CA ASN A 216 26.32 -11.19 11.19
C ASN A 216 25.72 -12.09 10.09
N ARG A 217 24.75 -11.57 9.31
CA ARG A 217 23.93 -12.33 8.35
C ARG A 217 23.06 -13.41 9.01
N GLU A 218 22.78 -13.26 10.32
CA GLU A 218 21.81 -14.10 11.00
C GLU A 218 20.38 -13.66 10.68
N PRO A 219 19.45 -14.58 10.40
CA PRO A 219 18.09 -14.23 10.10
C PRO A 219 17.38 -13.63 11.32
N ILE A 220 16.81 -12.44 11.13
CA ILE A 220 15.98 -11.75 12.12
C ILE A 220 14.54 -12.21 11.98
N TYR A 221 13.99 -12.15 10.78
CA TYR A 221 12.61 -12.58 10.50
C TYR A 221 12.39 -12.89 9.00
N VAL A 222 11.37 -13.68 8.77
CA VAL A 222 10.73 -13.80 7.45
C VAL A 222 9.45 -12.97 7.49
N GLY A 223 9.25 -12.11 6.50
CA GLY A 223 8.08 -11.24 6.40
C GLY A 223 7.27 -11.51 5.14
N VAL A 224 5.95 -11.40 5.26
CA VAL A 224 5.01 -11.41 4.15
C VAL A 224 4.15 -10.16 4.27
N GLN A 225 4.09 -9.37 3.19
CA GLN A 225 3.25 -8.18 3.13
C GLN A 225 2.30 -8.28 1.93
N ILE A 226 1.03 -7.96 2.15
CA ILE A 226 0.04 -7.68 1.11
C ILE A 226 -0.17 -6.18 1.12
N ILE A 227 0.23 -5.51 0.03
CA ILE A 227 0.28 -4.06 -0.08
C ILE A 227 -0.73 -3.59 -1.11
N ASN A 228 -1.58 -2.65 -0.72
CA ASN A 228 -2.53 -2.03 -1.63
C ASN A 228 -1.80 -1.20 -2.71
N GLY A 229 -1.75 -1.74 -3.94
CA GLY A 229 -1.08 -1.10 -5.07
C GLY A 229 -1.77 0.16 -5.60
N GLU A 230 -3.02 0.43 -5.21
CA GLU A 230 -3.67 1.73 -5.48
C GLU A 230 -3.12 2.82 -4.55
N ARG A 231 -2.56 2.45 -3.39
CA ARG A 231 -2.03 3.37 -2.38
C ARG A 231 -0.52 3.46 -2.38
N PHE A 232 0.20 2.44 -2.87
CA PHE A 232 1.66 2.39 -2.91
C PHE A 232 2.21 2.19 -4.31
N SER A 233 3.35 2.81 -4.56
CA SER A 233 4.27 2.48 -5.65
C SER A 233 5.63 2.10 -5.07
N LEU A 234 6.32 1.15 -5.71
CA LEU A 234 7.67 0.75 -5.35
C LEU A 234 8.64 1.37 -6.37
N ASN A 235 9.57 2.17 -5.89
CA ASN A 235 10.54 2.84 -6.72
C ASN A 235 11.94 2.24 -6.52
N VAL A 236 12.63 2.02 -7.64
CA VAL A 236 14.04 1.65 -7.70
C VAL A 236 14.73 2.70 -8.55
N TYR A 237 15.80 3.27 -8.03
CA TYR A 237 16.71 4.10 -8.81
C TYR A 237 17.98 3.28 -9.09
N GLU A 238 18.30 3.09 -10.36
CA GLU A 238 19.50 2.40 -10.81
C GLU A 238 20.41 3.40 -11.51
N LYS A 239 21.70 3.30 -11.22
CA LYS A 239 22.75 4.04 -11.91
C LYS A 239 23.72 3.02 -12.49
N VAL A 240 24.08 3.17 -13.76
CA VAL A 240 25.17 2.39 -14.36
C VAL A 240 26.45 2.90 -13.71
N GLU A 241 27.22 2.01 -13.13
CA GLU A 241 28.60 2.31 -12.71
C GLU A 241 29.46 2.18 -13.96
N ASP A 242 30.18 3.25 -14.31
CA ASP A 242 31.14 3.30 -15.44
C ASP A 242 32.37 2.44 -15.14
#